data_038b8ac7f8108f88ce666581bdeab887
#
_entry.id   038b8ac7f8108f88ce666581bdeab887
#
_cell.length_a   1.000
_cell.length_b   1.000
_cell.length_c   1.000
_cell.angle_alpha   90.00
_cell.angle_beta   90.00
_cell.angle_gamma   90.00
#
_symmetry.space_group_name_H-M   'P 1'
#
loop_
_entity.id
_entity.type
_entity.pdbx_description
1 polymer ?
#
loop_
_entity_poly.entity_id
_entity_poly.type
_entity_poly.pdbx_seq_one_letter_code
_entity_poly.pdbx_strand_id
1 'polypeptide(L)'
;MSRFYKCILFMLSLHLCMIATAQKTTVWIVRHAEKDTAYVNRQDPDLTATGQQRALDLAAYLQKENIIKVFSTDTKRTKQTAKHVKAPLEIYNPKNLTGLLEVLNQQVKGKSVLIVGHSNTVLETIEALGGKRPVPLLTDDDYDYIFKIELEATKSAVVSFYHFGQYHRGGTATMK
;
A
#
# COMPACT_ATOMS: atom_id res chain seq x y z
N MET A 1 12.18 56.18 -10.38
CA MET A 1 11.38 55.06 -10.90
C MET A 1 12.00 53.68 -10.65
N SER A 2 13.33 53.52 -10.47
CA SER A 2 13.96 52.16 -10.35
C SER A 2 13.79 51.46 -8.99
N ARG A 3 13.61 52.14 -7.87
CA ARG A 3 13.46 51.53 -6.53
C ARG A 3 12.08 50.91 -6.34
N PHE A 4 11.03 51.45 -6.90
CA PHE A 4 9.67 50.97 -6.78
C PHE A 4 9.47 49.63 -7.51
N TYR A 5 10.06 49.46 -8.69
CA TYR A 5 10.01 48.22 -9.45
C TYR A 5 10.77 47.07 -8.76
N LYS A 6 11.88 47.37 -8.07
CA LYS A 6 12.63 46.37 -7.30
C LYS A 6 11.84 45.83 -6.11
N CYS A 7 11.09 46.70 -5.42
CA CYS A 7 10.22 46.26 -4.32
C CYS A 7 9.03 45.41 -4.81
N ILE A 8 8.44 45.74 -5.96
CA ILE A 8 7.33 44.96 -6.54
C ILE A 8 7.83 43.59 -7.01
N LEU A 9 8.99 43.50 -7.67
CA LEU A 9 9.60 42.23 -8.06
C LEU A 9 9.97 41.37 -6.84
N PHE A 10 10.47 41.98 -5.79
CA PHE A 10 10.80 41.26 -4.55
C PHE A 10 9.55 40.76 -3.84
N MET A 11 8.47 41.55 -3.78
CA MET A 11 7.17 41.08 -3.25
C MET A 11 6.56 39.96 -4.11
N LEU A 12 6.66 40.04 -5.43
CA LEU A 12 6.16 39.00 -6.33
C LEU A 12 6.95 37.69 -6.21
N SER A 13 8.28 37.77 -5.98
CA SER A 13 9.11 36.57 -5.75
C SER A 13 8.81 35.89 -4.40
N LEU A 14 8.41 36.65 -3.37
CA LEU A 14 8.02 36.10 -2.07
C LEU A 14 6.70 35.35 -2.13
N HIS A 15 5.76 35.73 -3.00
CA HIS A 15 4.48 35.04 -3.16
C HIS A 15 4.57 33.77 -3.98
N LEU A 16 5.59 33.60 -4.81
CA LEU A 16 5.80 32.38 -5.61
C LEU A 16 6.40 31.22 -4.79
N CYS A 17 6.90 31.50 -3.58
CA CYS A 17 7.56 30.50 -2.73
C CYS A 17 6.61 29.73 -1.78
N MET A 18 5.30 30.02 -1.77
CA MET A 18 4.35 29.54 -0.76
C MET A 18 3.37 28.48 -1.22
N ILE A 19 3.51 27.92 -2.42
CA ILE A 19 2.69 26.76 -2.81
C ILE A 19 3.56 25.49 -2.77
N ALA A 20 4.16 25.21 -1.65
CA ALA A 20 4.56 23.86 -1.34
C ALA A 20 3.27 23.07 -0.98
N THR A 21 2.55 22.61 -2.00
CA THR A 21 1.49 21.61 -1.76
C THR A 21 2.14 20.42 -1.05
N ALA A 22 1.73 20.17 0.19
CA ALA A 22 2.19 19.01 0.93
C ALA A 22 1.93 17.77 0.07
N GLN A 23 2.99 17.19 -0.49
CA GLN A 23 2.87 16.03 -1.38
C GLN A 23 2.39 14.85 -0.54
N LYS A 24 1.15 14.41 -0.80
CA LYS A 24 0.55 13.26 -0.16
C LYS A 24 1.05 11.97 -0.81
N THR A 25 1.70 11.11 -0.01
CA THR A 25 2.07 9.76 -0.41
C THR A 25 0.93 8.81 -0.06
N THR A 26 0.51 8.00 -1.01
CA THR A 26 -0.53 6.98 -0.79
C THR A 26 0.12 5.60 -0.79
N VAL A 27 -0.05 4.85 0.30
CA VAL A 27 0.45 3.49 0.43
C VAL A 27 -0.77 2.55 0.50
N TRP A 28 -0.91 1.71 -0.51
CA TRP A 28 -1.88 0.62 -0.52
C TRP A 28 -1.22 -0.63 0.05
N ILE A 29 -1.88 -1.32 0.97
CA ILE A 29 -1.34 -2.52 1.61
C ILE A 29 -2.37 -3.64 1.53
N VAL A 30 -1.92 -4.81 1.08
CA VAL A 30 -2.73 -6.03 1.03
C VAL A 30 -1.96 -7.22 1.58
N ARG A 31 -2.68 -8.20 2.06
CA ARG A 31 -2.17 -9.55 2.28
C ARG A 31 -2.04 -10.27 0.93
N HIS A 32 -1.13 -11.24 0.80
CA HIS A 32 -1.13 -12.15 -0.34
C HIS A 32 -2.50 -12.83 -0.50
N ALA A 33 -2.88 -13.16 -1.73
CA ALA A 33 -4.11 -13.87 -2.07
C ALA A 33 -4.08 -15.34 -1.60
N GLU A 34 -5.16 -16.08 -1.82
CA GLU A 34 -5.34 -17.46 -1.37
C GLU A 34 -4.23 -18.38 -1.90
N LYS A 35 -3.50 -18.97 -0.97
CA LYS A 35 -2.40 -19.89 -1.25
C LYS A 35 -2.88 -21.34 -1.28
N ASP A 36 -2.24 -22.18 -2.10
CA ASP A 36 -2.48 -23.62 -2.11
C ASP A 36 -1.90 -24.28 -0.84
N THR A 37 -2.77 -24.83 -0.02
CA THR A 37 -2.41 -25.54 1.21
C THR A 37 -2.42 -27.07 1.06
N ALA A 38 -2.86 -27.58 -0.09
CA ALA A 38 -2.97 -29.01 -0.36
C ALA A 38 -1.60 -29.67 -0.68
N TYR A 39 -0.60 -28.86 -1.06
CA TYR A 39 0.72 -29.38 -1.43
C TYR A 39 1.58 -29.76 -0.21
N VAL A 40 2.25 -30.89 -0.30
CA VAL A 40 3.08 -31.48 0.77
C VAL A 40 4.31 -30.61 1.10
N ASN A 41 4.83 -29.84 0.15
CA ASN A 41 5.97 -28.94 0.35
C ASN A 41 5.48 -27.49 0.58
N ARG A 42 5.10 -27.18 1.81
CA ARG A 42 4.36 -25.98 2.21
C ARG A 42 5.21 -24.74 2.48
N GLN A 43 6.51 -24.73 2.20
CA GLN A 43 7.36 -23.59 2.57
C GLN A 43 7.04 -22.34 1.76
N ASP A 44 6.77 -22.47 0.46
CA ASP A 44 6.43 -21.36 -0.42
C ASP A 44 5.40 -21.77 -1.49
N PRO A 45 4.12 -21.96 -1.11
CA PRO A 45 3.07 -22.41 -2.03
C PRO A 45 2.70 -21.32 -3.05
N ASP A 46 2.25 -21.78 -4.21
CA ASP A 46 1.63 -20.95 -5.24
C ASP A 46 0.22 -20.49 -4.82
N LEU A 47 -0.37 -19.57 -5.55
CA LEU A 47 -1.77 -19.18 -5.38
C LEU A 47 -2.69 -20.26 -5.92
N THR A 48 -3.84 -20.44 -5.27
CA THR A 48 -4.99 -21.21 -5.82
C THR A 48 -5.57 -20.49 -7.04
N ALA A 49 -6.50 -21.16 -7.75
CA ALA A 49 -7.26 -20.50 -8.81
C ALA A 49 -8.02 -19.27 -8.30
N THR A 50 -8.62 -19.34 -7.10
CA THR A 50 -9.27 -18.19 -6.44
C THR A 50 -8.27 -17.09 -6.15
N GLY A 51 -7.08 -17.42 -5.65
CA GLY A 51 -6.02 -16.45 -5.38
C GLY A 51 -5.50 -15.78 -6.67
N GLN A 52 -5.41 -16.52 -7.77
CA GLN A 52 -5.05 -15.93 -9.07
C GLN A 52 -6.12 -14.94 -9.55
N GLN A 53 -7.41 -15.27 -9.39
CA GLN A 53 -8.50 -14.36 -9.70
C GLN A 53 -8.44 -13.11 -8.82
N ARG A 54 -8.18 -13.26 -7.51
CA ARG A 54 -8.00 -12.13 -6.60
C ARG A 54 -6.83 -11.22 -7.02
N ALA A 55 -5.75 -11.78 -7.55
CA ALA A 55 -4.64 -10.98 -8.09
C ALA A 55 -5.06 -10.13 -9.31
N LEU A 56 -5.95 -10.64 -10.15
CA LEU A 56 -6.56 -9.86 -11.24
C LEU A 56 -7.49 -8.76 -10.70
N ASP A 57 -8.32 -9.10 -9.70
CA ASP A 57 -9.25 -8.17 -9.06
C ASP A 57 -8.48 -7.02 -8.36
N LEU A 58 -7.34 -7.32 -7.73
CA LEU A 58 -6.44 -6.30 -7.14
C LEU A 58 -5.94 -5.32 -8.20
N ALA A 59 -5.46 -5.84 -9.33
CA ALA A 59 -4.98 -4.99 -10.41
C ALA A 59 -6.09 -4.12 -11.00
N ALA A 60 -7.30 -4.66 -11.15
CA ALA A 60 -8.47 -3.92 -11.60
C ALA A 60 -8.88 -2.83 -10.59
N TYR A 61 -8.88 -3.15 -9.28
CA TYR A 61 -9.18 -2.20 -8.22
C TYR A 61 -8.21 -1.01 -8.21
N LEU A 62 -6.91 -1.28 -8.38
CA LEU A 62 -5.85 -0.26 -8.34
C LEU A 62 -5.60 0.42 -9.70
N GLN A 63 -6.35 0.11 -10.74
CA GLN A 63 -6.10 0.58 -12.11
C GLN A 63 -6.02 2.12 -12.22
N LYS A 64 -6.80 2.84 -11.40
CA LYS A 64 -6.85 4.32 -11.41
C LYS A 64 -5.94 4.97 -10.38
N GLU A 65 -5.25 4.20 -9.56
CA GLU A 65 -4.48 4.69 -8.42
C GLU A 65 -3.04 5.10 -8.77
N ASN A 66 -2.67 5.00 -10.05
CA ASN A 66 -1.34 5.37 -10.56
C ASN A 66 -0.19 4.79 -9.70
N ILE A 67 -0.23 3.48 -9.46
CA ILE A 67 0.81 2.79 -8.68
C ILE A 67 2.13 2.85 -9.44
N ILE A 68 3.14 3.50 -8.86
CA ILE A 68 4.47 3.66 -9.49
C ILE A 68 5.47 2.57 -9.09
N LYS A 69 5.21 1.87 -7.97
CA LYS A 69 6.08 0.81 -7.44
C LYS A 69 5.27 -0.16 -6.59
N VAL A 70 5.67 -1.43 -6.65
CA VAL A 70 5.17 -2.50 -5.79
C VAL A 70 6.29 -2.98 -4.90
N PHE A 71 6.03 -3.08 -3.60
CA PHE A 71 6.89 -3.74 -2.62
C PHE A 71 6.30 -5.10 -2.25
N SER A 72 7.09 -6.15 -2.32
CA SER A 72 6.65 -7.52 -2.01
C SER A 72 7.66 -8.21 -1.10
N THR A 73 7.20 -9.07 -0.22
CA THR A 73 8.12 -10.01 0.43
C THR A 73 8.61 -11.03 -0.58
N ASP A 74 9.75 -11.70 -0.30
CA ASP A 74 10.34 -12.69 -1.19
C ASP A 74 9.65 -14.06 -1.07
N THR A 75 8.35 -14.11 -1.40
CA THR A 75 7.61 -15.37 -1.50
C THR A 75 6.82 -15.42 -2.82
N LYS A 76 6.58 -16.62 -3.33
CA LYS A 76 5.80 -16.81 -4.57
C LYS A 76 4.42 -16.17 -4.45
N ARG A 77 3.70 -16.46 -3.37
CA ARG A 77 2.32 -15.98 -3.16
C ARG A 77 2.19 -14.46 -3.14
N THR A 78 3.14 -13.72 -2.54
CA THR A 78 3.10 -12.25 -2.54
C THR A 78 3.46 -11.67 -3.91
N LYS A 79 4.47 -12.24 -4.58
CA LYS A 79 4.85 -11.85 -5.95
C LYS A 79 3.72 -12.14 -6.95
N GLN A 80 3.07 -13.30 -6.83
CA GLN A 80 1.94 -13.66 -7.69
C GLN A 80 0.71 -12.78 -7.44
N THR A 81 0.45 -12.39 -6.21
CA THR A 81 -0.63 -11.43 -5.89
C THR A 81 -0.42 -10.09 -6.58
N ALA A 82 0.82 -9.62 -6.67
CA ALA A 82 1.17 -8.36 -7.33
C ALA A 82 1.29 -8.46 -8.86
N LYS A 83 1.31 -9.65 -9.44
CA LYS A 83 1.74 -9.94 -10.83
C LYS A 83 1.06 -9.07 -11.89
N HIS A 84 -0.20 -8.73 -11.70
CA HIS A 84 -0.98 -8.00 -12.70
C HIS A 84 -1.00 -6.48 -12.49
N VAL A 85 -0.42 -5.97 -11.40
CA VAL A 85 -0.24 -4.53 -11.17
C VAL A 85 0.91 -4.04 -12.05
N LYS A 86 0.63 -3.07 -12.92
CA LYS A 86 1.60 -2.56 -13.92
C LYS A 86 2.58 -1.56 -13.29
N ALA A 87 3.48 -2.04 -12.43
CA ALA A 87 4.53 -1.25 -11.81
C ALA A 87 5.75 -2.13 -11.49
N PRO A 88 6.97 -1.57 -11.44
CA PRO A 88 8.16 -2.29 -11.01
C PRO A 88 7.98 -2.88 -9.60
N LEU A 89 8.43 -4.14 -9.42
CA LEU A 89 8.38 -4.83 -8.15
C LEU A 89 9.77 -4.82 -7.49
N GLU A 90 9.79 -4.44 -6.22
CA GLU A 90 10.97 -4.47 -5.36
C GLU A 90 10.71 -5.38 -4.15
N ILE A 91 11.71 -6.18 -3.79
CA ILE A 91 11.62 -7.07 -2.63
C ILE A 91 11.98 -6.30 -1.35
N TYR A 92 11.15 -6.41 -0.32
CA TYR A 92 11.46 -5.88 0.99
C TYR A 92 11.51 -6.98 2.06
N ASN A 93 12.27 -6.75 3.12
CA ASN A 93 12.33 -7.63 4.27
C ASN A 93 11.26 -7.22 5.32
N PRO A 94 10.24 -8.04 5.59
CA PRO A 94 9.17 -7.70 6.54
C PRO A 94 9.67 -7.60 8.00
N LYS A 95 10.88 -8.09 8.30
CA LYS A 95 11.52 -7.92 9.61
C LYS A 95 12.31 -6.61 9.74
N ASN A 96 12.47 -5.87 8.64
CA ASN A 96 13.15 -4.57 8.61
C ASN A 96 12.20 -3.50 8.06
N LEU A 97 11.18 -3.16 8.82
CA LEU A 97 10.23 -2.11 8.42
C LEU A 97 10.88 -0.72 8.40
N THR A 98 11.88 -0.45 9.22
CA THR A 98 12.65 0.81 9.19
C THR A 98 13.27 1.01 7.81
N GLY A 99 13.92 -0.01 7.25
CA GLY A 99 14.49 0.08 5.89
C GLY A 99 13.42 0.31 4.82
N LEU A 100 12.24 -0.32 4.95
CA LEU A 100 11.11 -0.03 4.04
C LEU A 100 10.66 1.43 4.14
N LEU A 101 10.53 1.99 5.35
CA LEU A 101 10.16 3.39 5.57
C LEU A 101 11.17 4.36 4.95
N GLU A 102 12.47 4.08 5.07
CA GLU A 102 13.52 4.89 4.45
C GLU A 102 13.37 4.90 2.93
N VAL A 103 13.15 3.74 2.30
CA VAL A 103 12.93 3.64 0.85
C VAL A 103 11.66 4.40 0.43
N LEU A 104 10.56 4.27 1.17
CA LEU A 104 9.32 5.00 0.89
C LEU A 104 9.55 6.52 0.96
N ASN A 105 10.23 7.00 1.98
CA ASN A 105 10.49 8.42 2.15
C ASN A 105 11.42 9.01 1.06
N GLN A 106 12.40 8.23 0.61
CA GLN A 106 13.40 8.69 -0.36
C GLN A 106 12.92 8.58 -1.80
N GLN A 107 12.21 7.49 -2.16
CA GLN A 107 11.95 7.15 -3.55
C GLN A 107 10.53 7.42 -4.02
N VAL A 108 9.54 7.44 -3.11
CA VAL A 108 8.12 7.47 -3.52
C VAL A 108 7.30 8.58 -2.87
N LYS A 109 7.96 9.57 -2.29
CA LYS A 109 7.28 10.73 -1.69
C LYS A 109 6.34 11.40 -2.68
N GLY A 110 5.08 11.62 -2.28
CA GLY A 110 4.05 12.23 -3.11
C GLY A 110 3.50 11.32 -4.22
N LYS A 111 3.75 10.01 -4.15
CA LYS A 111 3.32 9.02 -5.13
C LYS A 111 2.44 7.94 -4.49
N SER A 112 1.83 7.10 -5.34
CA SER A 112 1.08 5.92 -4.90
C SER A 112 1.90 4.65 -5.09
N VAL A 113 1.91 3.79 -4.07
CA VAL A 113 2.62 2.50 -4.09
C VAL A 113 1.74 1.39 -3.53
N LEU A 114 2.07 0.15 -3.88
CA LEU A 114 1.46 -1.05 -3.31
C LEU A 114 2.49 -1.81 -2.47
N ILE A 115 2.08 -2.28 -1.29
CA ILE A 115 2.83 -3.24 -0.45
C ILE A 115 2.03 -4.52 -0.37
N VAL A 116 2.65 -5.66 -0.67
CA VAL A 116 2.05 -6.99 -0.52
C VAL A 116 2.79 -7.75 0.56
N GLY A 117 2.08 -8.09 1.63
CA GLY A 117 2.62 -8.76 2.81
C GLY A 117 1.83 -10.00 3.24
N HIS A 118 1.84 -10.29 4.53
CA HIS A 118 1.21 -11.45 5.17
C HIS A 118 0.26 -11.02 6.28
N SER A 119 -0.64 -11.91 6.75
CA SER A 119 -1.61 -11.61 7.81
C SER A 119 -0.97 -11.00 9.06
N ASN A 120 0.21 -11.47 9.43
CA ASN A 120 0.95 -11.00 10.62
C ASN A 120 1.79 -9.73 10.38
N THR A 121 2.04 -9.31 9.13
CA THR A 121 2.92 -8.17 8.83
C THR A 121 2.19 -6.95 8.26
N VAL A 122 1.00 -7.13 7.67
CA VAL A 122 0.21 -6.03 7.09
C VAL A 122 -0.13 -4.97 8.13
N LEU A 123 -0.68 -5.37 9.28
CA LEU A 123 -1.07 -4.44 10.34
C LEU A 123 0.16 -3.81 11.02
N GLU A 124 1.25 -4.55 11.18
CA GLU A 124 2.53 -4.04 11.68
C GLU A 124 3.12 -2.98 10.74
N THR A 125 2.99 -3.19 9.42
CA THR A 125 3.44 -2.21 8.42
C THR A 125 2.61 -0.92 8.51
N ILE A 126 1.29 -1.01 8.73
CA ILE A 126 0.42 0.17 8.95
C ILE A 126 0.89 0.96 10.16
N GLU A 127 1.17 0.28 11.29
CA GLU A 127 1.65 0.91 12.51
C GLU A 127 3.03 1.55 12.33
N ALA A 128 3.94 0.86 11.63
CA ALA A 128 5.27 1.39 11.32
C ALA A 128 5.20 2.67 10.46
N LEU A 129 4.18 2.79 9.58
CA LEU A 129 3.89 4.01 8.81
C LEU A 129 3.23 5.13 9.65
N GLY A 130 3.08 4.94 10.94
CA GLY A 130 2.44 5.90 11.86
C GLY A 130 0.92 5.88 11.83
N GLY A 131 0.32 4.88 11.18
CA GLY A 131 -1.12 4.67 11.15
C GLY A 131 -1.62 3.94 12.40
N LYS A 132 -2.90 4.11 12.71
CA LYS A 132 -3.57 3.28 13.72
C LYS A 132 -4.06 2.00 13.07
N ARG A 133 -3.92 0.87 13.77
CA ARG A 133 -4.44 -0.43 13.34
C ARG A 133 -5.96 -0.36 13.14
N PRO A 134 -6.49 -0.56 11.91
CA PRO A 134 -7.92 -0.36 11.62
C PRO A 134 -8.79 -1.56 12.01
N VAL A 135 -8.17 -2.75 12.16
CA VAL A 135 -8.79 -3.99 12.63
C VAL A 135 -7.86 -4.66 13.63
N PRO A 136 -8.36 -5.42 14.61
CA PRO A 136 -7.51 -6.01 15.66
C PRO A 136 -6.52 -7.03 15.11
N LEU A 137 -6.94 -7.86 14.14
CA LEU A 137 -6.13 -8.89 13.51
C LEU A 137 -6.69 -9.23 12.12
N LEU A 138 -5.86 -9.90 11.30
CA LEU A 138 -6.28 -10.57 10.07
C LEU A 138 -6.24 -12.07 10.31
N THR A 139 -7.37 -12.74 10.13
CA THR A 139 -7.49 -14.20 10.22
C THR A 139 -6.99 -14.88 8.94
N ASP A 140 -6.92 -16.19 8.94
CA ASP A 140 -6.50 -16.94 7.75
C ASP A 140 -7.49 -16.83 6.58
N ASP A 141 -8.72 -16.43 6.84
CA ASP A 141 -9.77 -16.24 5.84
C ASP A 141 -9.90 -14.78 5.32
N ASP A 142 -9.12 -13.85 5.86
CA ASP A 142 -9.17 -12.44 5.49
C ASP A 142 -8.23 -12.14 4.32
N TYR A 143 -8.67 -12.39 3.07
CA TYR A 143 -7.91 -12.12 1.86
C TYR A 143 -8.40 -10.90 1.08
N ASP A 144 -9.59 -10.39 1.38
CA ASP A 144 -10.27 -9.34 0.62
C ASP A 144 -10.02 -7.92 1.14
N TYR A 145 -9.31 -7.77 2.28
CA TYR A 145 -8.95 -6.45 2.80
C TYR A 145 -7.90 -5.75 1.95
N ILE A 146 -8.14 -4.47 1.67
CA ILE A 146 -7.16 -3.52 1.14
C ILE A 146 -7.12 -2.29 2.03
N PHE A 147 -5.94 -1.95 2.52
CA PHE A 147 -5.70 -0.79 3.38
C PHE A 147 -5.10 0.34 2.57
N LYS A 148 -5.58 1.56 2.79
CA LYS A 148 -5.06 2.78 2.21
C LYS A 148 -4.50 3.65 3.33
N ILE A 149 -3.24 4.00 3.24
CA ILE A 149 -2.57 4.90 4.16
C ILE A 149 -2.16 6.15 3.40
N GLU A 150 -2.60 7.30 3.87
CA GLU A 150 -2.24 8.60 3.32
C GLU A 150 -1.26 9.29 4.27
N LEU A 151 -0.06 9.58 3.76
CA LEU A 151 1.04 10.17 4.49
C LEU A 151 1.26 11.61 3.99
N GLU A 152 1.21 12.56 4.90
CA GLU A 152 1.56 13.97 4.67
C GLU A 152 2.67 14.39 5.65
N ALA A 153 3.62 15.22 5.20
CA ALA A 153 4.80 15.56 6.00
C ALA A 153 4.50 16.19 7.37
N THR A 154 3.33 16.83 7.52
CA THR A 154 2.96 17.60 8.72
C THR A 154 1.74 17.07 9.45
N LYS A 155 1.19 15.93 9.02
CA LYS A 155 -0.03 15.36 9.59
C LYS A 155 0.17 13.90 10.01
N SER A 156 -0.62 13.45 10.95
CA SER A 156 -0.71 12.03 11.29
C SER A 156 -1.20 11.22 10.09
N ALA A 157 -0.68 10.01 9.94
CA ALA A 157 -1.12 9.09 8.90
C ALA A 157 -2.63 8.81 8.98
N VAL A 158 -3.33 8.94 7.85
CA VAL A 158 -4.76 8.61 7.75
C VAL A 158 -4.88 7.21 7.20
N VAL A 159 -5.57 6.33 7.92
CA VAL A 159 -5.77 4.93 7.53
C VAL A 159 -7.25 4.70 7.21
N SER A 160 -7.50 4.12 6.05
CA SER A 160 -8.81 3.62 5.62
C SER A 160 -8.67 2.18 5.16
N PHE A 161 -9.75 1.39 5.20
CA PHE A 161 -9.74 0.06 4.63
C PHE A 161 -11.00 -0.17 3.80
N TYR A 162 -10.87 -1.05 2.83
CA TYR A 162 -11.91 -1.44 1.88
C TYR A 162 -11.81 -2.94 1.63
N HIS A 163 -12.73 -3.47 0.85
CA HIS A 163 -12.73 -4.85 0.37
C HIS A 163 -12.65 -4.85 -1.17
N PHE A 164 -11.96 -5.84 -1.72
CA PHE A 164 -11.81 -5.99 -3.16
C PHE A 164 -11.95 -7.46 -3.59
N GLY A 165 -12.41 -7.66 -4.82
CA GLY A 165 -12.64 -8.99 -5.37
C GLY A 165 -13.77 -9.75 -4.66
N GLN A 166 -13.73 -11.07 -4.78
CA GLN A 166 -14.73 -11.92 -4.13
C GLN A 166 -14.59 -11.86 -2.61
N TYR A 167 -15.72 -11.73 -1.93
CA TYR A 167 -15.79 -11.78 -0.46
C TYR A 167 -15.29 -13.13 0.05
N HIS A 168 -14.32 -13.11 0.95
CA HIS A 168 -13.72 -14.31 1.48
C HIS A 168 -13.75 -14.26 3.01
N ARG A 169 -14.83 -14.74 3.59
CA ARG A 169 -14.90 -15.05 5.03
C ARG A 169 -15.44 -16.45 5.17
N GLY A 170 -14.66 -17.31 5.79
CA GLY A 170 -15.12 -18.60 6.25
C GLY A 170 -16.13 -18.42 7.39
N GLY A 171 -17.41 -18.56 7.11
CA GLY A 171 -18.44 -18.52 8.12
C GLY A 171 -19.77 -18.01 7.57
N THR A 172 -20.76 -18.88 7.54
CA THR A 172 -22.17 -18.56 7.34
C THR A 172 -22.56 -17.31 8.14
N ALA A 173 -22.75 -16.19 7.46
CA ALA A 173 -23.53 -15.12 8.01
C ALA A 173 -24.97 -15.61 8.18
N THR A 174 -25.27 -16.23 9.29
CA THR A 174 -26.67 -16.37 9.75
C THR A 174 -27.14 -14.97 10.07
N MET A 175 -27.78 -14.31 9.07
CA MET A 175 -28.63 -13.17 9.37
C MET A 175 -29.72 -13.65 10.33
N LYS A 176 -29.72 -13.12 11.56
CA LYS A 176 -30.87 -13.06 12.43
C LYS A 176 -31.49 -11.69 12.31
#